data_33419e70777dba072d9f555f569c3b9c
#
_entry.id   33419e70777dba072d9f555f569c3b9c
#
_cell.length_a   1.000
_cell.length_b   1.000
_cell.length_c   1.000
_cell.angle_alpha   90.00
_cell.angle_beta   90.00
_cell.angle_gamma   90.00
#
_symmetry.space_group_name_H-M   'P 1'
#
loop_
_entity.id
_entity.type
_entity.pdbx_description
1 polymer ?
#
loop_
_entity_poly.entity_id
_entity_poly.type
_entity_poly.pdbx_seq_one_letter_code
_entity_poly.pdbx_strand_id
1 'polypeptide(L)'
;MSSTIGDANTTACATLVDEWVRCGVSHAVIAPGSRSTPLALALAERSELSVHVIHDERAAAFAALGVGVATGVPAVLVCTSGTAAANFHPAVVAAGLSAVPMIVATAD
;
A
#
# COMPACT_ATOMS: atom_id res chain seq x y z
N MET A 1 -5.56 -26.36 -10.45
CA MET A 1 -4.87 -25.77 -11.57
C MET A 1 -4.74 -24.28 -11.38
N SER A 2 -3.68 -23.78 -11.87
CA SER A 2 -3.45 -22.37 -11.85
C SER A 2 -4.50 -21.62 -12.66
N SER A 3 -5.00 -20.55 -12.14
CA SER A 3 -5.95 -19.70 -12.83
C SER A 3 -5.20 -18.69 -13.70
N THR A 4 -5.63 -18.51 -14.94
CA THR A 4 -5.14 -17.42 -15.80
C THR A 4 -5.40 -16.07 -15.13
N ILE A 5 -6.51 -15.94 -14.39
CA ILE A 5 -6.84 -14.74 -13.63
C ILE A 5 -5.79 -14.52 -12.51
N GLY A 6 -5.39 -15.59 -11.80
CA GLY A 6 -4.37 -15.50 -10.77
C GLY A 6 -3.03 -15.06 -11.34
N ASP A 7 -2.63 -15.60 -12.49
CA ASP A 7 -1.40 -15.20 -13.17
C ASP A 7 -1.46 -13.75 -13.65
N ALA A 8 -2.61 -13.31 -14.19
CA ALA A 8 -2.81 -11.94 -14.63
C ALA A 8 -2.73 -10.96 -13.44
N ASN A 9 -3.34 -11.32 -12.29
CA ASN A 9 -3.28 -10.49 -11.09
C ASN A 9 -1.85 -10.39 -10.56
N THR A 10 -1.11 -11.48 -10.54
CA THR A 10 0.29 -11.49 -10.11
C THR A 10 1.14 -10.59 -10.99
N THR A 11 0.96 -10.68 -12.32
CA THR A 11 1.69 -9.87 -13.27
C THR A 11 1.33 -8.39 -13.11
N ALA A 12 0.05 -8.07 -12.96
CA ALA A 12 -0.40 -6.69 -12.80
C ALA A 12 0.16 -6.07 -11.52
N CYS A 13 0.13 -6.81 -10.41
CA CYS A 13 0.68 -6.33 -9.14
C CYS A 13 2.19 -6.11 -9.23
N ALA A 14 2.93 -7.05 -9.84
CA ALA A 14 4.37 -6.91 -10.02
C ALA A 14 4.73 -5.70 -10.88
N THR A 15 3.97 -5.45 -11.94
CA THR A 15 4.18 -4.31 -12.82
C THR A 15 3.91 -2.99 -12.11
N LEU A 16 2.82 -2.93 -11.34
CA LEU A 16 2.45 -1.75 -10.57
C LEU A 16 3.52 -1.43 -9.52
N VAL A 17 3.97 -2.43 -8.79
CA VAL A 17 5.02 -2.27 -7.78
C VAL A 17 6.34 -1.81 -8.43
N ASP A 18 6.69 -2.38 -9.58
CA ASP A 18 7.88 -1.96 -10.30
C ASP A 18 7.83 -0.46 -10.67
N GLU A 19 6.69 0.01 -11.14
CA GLU A 19 6.50 1.43 -11.42
C GLU A 19 6.63 2.30 -10.18
N TRP A 20 6.06 1.90 -9.07
CA TRP A 20 6.20 2.65 -7.83
C TRP A 20 7.65 2.75 -7.38
N VAL A 21 8.40 1.65 -7.46
CA VAL A 21 9.82 1.64 -7.12
C VAL A 21 10.61 2.56 -8.06
N ARG A 22 10.32 2.53 -9.33
CA ARG A 22 10.96 3.41 -10.32
C ARG A 22 10.66 4.88 -10.06
N CYS A 23 9.49 5.19 -9.52
CA CYS A 23 9.09 6.55 -9.15
C CYS A 23 9.69 7.02 -7.82
N GLY A 24 10.44 6.17 -7.13
CA GLY A 24 11.13 6.54 -5.91
C GLY A 24 10.44 6.11 -4.62
N VAL A 25 9.36 5.34 -4.70
CA VAL A 25 8.71 4.79 -3.51
C VAL A 25 9.66 3.82 -2.82
N SER A 26 9.88 4.01 -1.53
CA SER A 26 10.80 3.17 -0.73
C SER A 26 10.14 2.53 0.48
N HIS A 27 8.89 2.85 0.77
CA HIS A 27 8.14 2.29 1.89
C HIS A 27 6.76 1.82 1.48
N ALA A 28 6.36 0.68 2.02
CA ALA A 28 5.00 0.17 1.90
C ALA A 28 4.48 -0.15 3.28
N VAL A 29 3.25 0.22 3.56
CA VAL A 29 2.55 -0.08 4.81
C VAL A 29 1.35 -0.95 4.46
N ILE A 30 1.29 -2.13 5.02
CA ILE A 30 0.28 -3.13 4.69
C ILE A 30 -0.57 -3.43 5.92
N ALA A 31 -1.87 -3.19 5.81
CA ALA A 31 -2.85 -3.73 6.75
C ALA A 31 -3.37 -5.05 6.14
N PRO A 32 -3.05 -6.20 6.74
CA PRO A 32 -3.26 -7.50 6.10
C PRO A 32 -4.72 -7.82 5.82
N GLY A 33 -4.94 -8.56 4.75
CA GLY A 33 -6.24 -9.09 4.37
C GLY A 33 -6.10 -10.01 3.17
N SER A 34 -7.04 -10.95 3.00
CA SER A 34 -6.92 -12.00 2.00
C SER A 34 -6.96 -11.47 0.55
N ARG A 35 -7.75 -10.44 0.30
CA ARG A 35 -7.91 -9.91 -1.06
C ARG A 35 -6.75 -9.05 -1.52
N SER A 36 -5.96 -8.55 -0.59
CA SER A 36 -4.75 -7.79 -0.90
C SER A 36 -3.49 -8.65 -0.98
N THR A 37 -3.61 -9.97 -0.81
CA THR A 37 -2.46 -10.88 -0.79
C THR A 37 -1.58 -10.78 -2.04
N PRO A 38 -2.10 -10.76 -3.28
CA PRO A 38 -1.23 -10.65 -4.45
C PRO A 38 -0.39 -9.37 -4.43
N LEU A 39 -0.97 -8.25 -4.04
CA LEU A 39 -0.26 -6.98 -3.97
C LEU A 39 0.75 -6.98 -2.82
N ALA A 40 0.36 -7.50 -1.65
CA ALA A 40 1.26 -7.61 -0.50
C ALA A 40 2.49 -8.47 -0.82
N LEU A 41 2.30 -9.60 -1.52
CA LEU A 41 3.41 -10.45 -1.94
C LEU A 41 4.32 -9.73 -2.93
N ALA A 42 3.76 -9.03 -3.90
CA ALA A 42 4.55 -8.29 -4.88
C ALA A 42 5.41 -7.21 -4.20
N LEU A 43 4.87 -6.52 -3.19
CA LEU A 43 5.62 -5.54 -2.41
C LEU A 43 6.72 -6.19 -1.59
N ALA A 44 6.43 -7.33 -0.94
CA ALA A 44 7.38 -8.02 -0.09
C ALA A 44 8.57 -8.61 -0.86
N GLU A 45 8.40 -8.90 -2.14
CA GLU A 45 9.46 -9.43 -2.99
C GLU A 45 10.51 -8.40 -3.42
N ARG A 46 10.22 -7.11 -3.25
CA ARG A 46 11.14 -6.05 -3.69
C ARG A 46 12.05 -5.64 -2.53
N SER A 47 13.34 -5.89 -2.70
CA SER A 47 14.35 -5.52 -1.71
C SER A 47 14.53 -4.01 -1.56
N GLU A 48 14.11 -3.23 -2.53
CA GLU A 48 14.17 -1.76 -2.49
C GLU A 48 13.16 -1.16 -1.52
N LEU A 49 12.13 -1.94 -1.14
CA LEU A 49 11.05 -1.47 -0.28
C LEU A 49 11.24 -1.93 1.16
N SER A 50 11.06 -0.99 2.08
CA SER A 50 10.85 -1.31 3.50
C SER A 50 9.38 -1.56 3.70
N VAL A 51 9.01 -2.80 4.01
CA VAL A 51 7.62 -3.21 4.17
C VAL A 51 7.28 -3.26 5.66
N HIS A 52 6.22 -2.55 6.02
CA HIS A 52 5.72 -2.47 7.40
C HIS A 52 4.32 -3.10 7.44
N VAL A 53 4.13 -4.09 8.30
CA VAL A 53 2.84 -4.74 8.48
C VAL A 53 2.22 -4.22 9.77
N ILE A 54 1.06 -3.59 9.65
CA ILE A 54 0.34 -3.01 10.79
C ILE A 54 -1.12 -3.46 10.69
N HIS A 55 -1.59 -4.22 11.68
CA HIS A 55 -2.89 -4.87 11.60
C HIS A 55 -4.07 -3.89 11.70
N ASP A 56 -3.93 -2.83 12.48
CA ASP A 56 -4.97 -1.82 12.57
C ASP A 56 -4.87 -0.86 11.38
N GLU A 57 -5.91 -0.77 10.57
CA GLU A 57 -5.93 0.05 9.36
C GLU A 57 -5.73 1.53 9.66
N ARG A 58 -6.31 2.05 10.73
CA ARG A 58 -6.14 3.45 11.09
C ARG A 58 -4.69 3.75 11.46
N ALA A 59 -4.07 2.90 12.27
CA ALA A 59 -2.67 3.04 12.64
C ALA A 59 -1.76 2.91 11.41
N ALA A 60 -2.06 1.97 10.51
CA ALA A 60 -1.32 1.79 9.25
C ALA A 60 -1.36 3.08 8.41
N ALA A 61 -2.53 3.70 8.31
CA ALA A 61 -2.70 4.92 7.54
C ALA A 61 -1.90 6.08 8.11
N PHE A 62 -1.89 6.24 9.43
CA PHE A 62 -1.07 7.27 10.08
C PHE A 62 0.43 6.99 9.97
N ALA A 63 0.84 5.72 9.98
CA ALA A 63 2.23 5.36 9.72
C ALA A 63 2.66 5.77 8.30
N ALA A 64 1.82 5.52 7.30
CA ALA A 64 2.07 5.94 5.93
C ALA A 64 2.13 7.47 5.81
N LEU A 65 1.25 8.18 6.50
CA LEU A 65 1.29 9.64 6.59
C LEU A 65 2.64 10.11 7.13
N GLY A 66 3.12 9.47 8.20
CA GLY A 66 4.40 9.80 8.81
C GLY A 66 5.58 9.63 7.85
N VAL A 67 5.56 8.60 7.02
CA VAL A 67 6.57 8.41 5.98
C VAL A 67 6.58 9.60 5.00
N GLY A 68 5.41 10.00 4.54
CA GLY A 68 5.28 11.15 3.63
C GLY A 68 5.78 12.45 4.27
N VAL A 69 5.46 12.66 5.53
CA VAL A 69 5.95 13.84 6.29
C VAL A 69 7.47 13.83 6.41
N ALA A 70 8.04 12.68 6.76
CA ALA A 70 9.47 12.56 7.02
C ALA A 70 10.34 12.61 5.76
N THR A 71 9.84 12.05 4.66
CA THR A 71 10.64 11.83 3.45
C THR A 71 10.26 12.73 2.27
N GLY A 72 9.04 13.26 2.26
CA GLY A 72 8.49 13.95 1.10
C GLY A 72 8.10 13.03 -0.05
N VAL A 73 8.27 11.72 0.11
CA VAL A 73 7.93 10.70 -0.89
C VAL A 73 6.79 9.84 -0.34
N PRO A 74 5.76 9.55 -1.14
CA PRO A 74 4.63 8.78 -0.64
C PRO A 74 5.03 7.34 -0.30
N ALA A 75 4.50 6.82 0.82
CA ALA A 75 4.45 5.40 1.04
C ALA A 75 3.23 4.82 0.30
N VAL A 76 3.31 3.55 -0.07
CA VAL A 76 2.14 2.81 -0.54
C VAL A 76 1.43 2.22 0.67
N LEU A 77 0.18 2.56 0.84
CA LEU A 77 -0.68 2.06 1.92
C LEU A 77 -1.68 1.08 1.33
N VAL A 78 -1.68 -0.14 1.84
CA VAL A 78 -2.49 -1.24 1.30
C VAL A 78 -3.45 -1.77 2.34
N CYS A 79 -4.70 -1.98 1.94
CA CYS A 79 -5.66 -2.76 2.72
C CYS A 79 -6.49 -3.66 1.82
N THR A 80 -7.26 -4.54 2.45
CA THR A 80 -8.23 -5.39 1.77
C THR A 80 -9.57 -4.67 1.56
N SER A 81 -10.58 -5.40 1.14
CA SER A 81 -11.93 -4.90 0.87
C SER A 81 -12.73 -4.61 2.15
N GLY A 82 -13.95 -4.14 1.97
CA GLY A 82 -14.90 -3.89 3.04
C GLY A 82 -14.64 -2.57 3.76
N THR A 83 -14.83 -2.58 5.08
CA THR A 83 -14.68 -1.37 5.90
C THR A 83 -13.23 -0.97 6.14
N ALA A 84 -12.28 -1.80 5.75
CA ALA A 84 -10.86 -1.53 5.97
C ALA A 84 -10.45 -0.16 5.40
N ALA A 85 -10.84 0.12 4.16
CA ALA A 85 -10.50 1.39 3.50
C ALA A 85 -11.10 2.60 4.21
N ALA A 86 -12.28 2.47 4.82
CA ALA A 86 -12.91 3.57 5.55
C ALA A 86 -12.08 4.02 6.75
N ASN A 87 -11.30 3.13 7.33
CA ASN A 87 -10.43 3.45 8.47
C ASN A 87 -9.21 4.27 8.07
N PHE A 88 -8.93 4.39 6.78
CA PHE A 88 -7.86 5.27 6.27
C PHE A 88 -8.29 6.75 6.23
N HIS A 89 -9.57 7.02 6.31
CA HIS A 89 -10.12 8.36 6.09
C HIS A 89 -9.48 9.45 6.95
N PRO A 90 -9.31 9.27 8.27
CA PRO A 90 -8.70 10.32 9.10
C PRO A 90 -7.29 10.72 8.62
N ALA A 91 -6.47 9.74 8.28
CA ALA A 91 -5.10 10.00 7.80
C ALA A 91 -5.11 10.64 6.41
N VAL A 92 -6.01 10.22 5.54
CA VAL A 92 -6.15 10.80 4.19
C VAL A 92 -6.56 12.26 4.27
N VAL A 93 -7.49 12.60 5.16
CA VAL A 93 -7.88 14.00 5.42
C VAL A 93 -6.69 14.80 5.91
N ALA A 94 -5.94 14.28 6.88
CA ALA A 94 -4.75 14.93 7.41
C ALA A 94 -3.69 15.13 6.32
N ALA A 95 -3.48 14.15 5.46
CA ALA A 95 -2.56 14.25 4.33
C ALA A 95 -2.97 15.37 3.37
N GLY A 96 -4.26 15.43 3.04
CA GLY A 96 -4.79 16.47 2.15
C GLY A 96 -4.64 17.87 2.73
N LEU A 97 -4.94 18.04 4.01
CA LEU A 97 -4.82 19.35 4.68
C LEU A 97 -3.38 19.83 4.79
N SER A 98 -2.44 18.91 4.91
CA SER A 98 -1.01 19.24 5.08
C SER A 98 -0.20 19.10 3.80
N ALA A 99 -0.83 18.79 2.68
CA ALA A 99 -0.19 18.56 1.38
C ALA A 99 0.91 17.48 1.45
N VAL A 100 0.65 16.40 2.17
CA VAL A 100 1.56 15.26 2.30
C VAL A 100 1.18 14.20 1.25
N PRO A 101 2.13 13.71 0.45
CA PRO A 101 1.82 12.69 -0.56
C PRO A 101 1.56 11.33 0.07
N MET A 102 0.58 10.60 -0.50
CA MET A 102 0.19 9.27 -0.04
C MET A 102 -0.39 8.49 -1.23
N ILE A 103 0.01 7.23 -1.38
CA ILE A 103 -0.59 6.32 -2.35
C ILE A 103 -1.44 5.33 -1.58
N VAL A 104 -2.72 5.28 -1.90
CA VAL A 104 -3.67 4.39 -1.24
C VAL A 104 -4.13 3.33 -2.24
N ALA A 105 -3.82 2.08 -1.95
CA ALA A 105 -4.19 0.94 -2.78
C ALA A 105 -5.13 0.03 -1.99
N THR A 106 -6.38 -0.01 -2.41
CA THR A 106 -7.39 -0.87 -1.79
C THR A 106 -7.70 -2.04 -2.72
N ALA A 107 -7.74 -3.25 -2.16
CA ALA A 107 -8.03 -4.46 -2.90
C ALA A 107 -9.48 -4.88 -2.70
N ASP A 108 -10.10 -5.33 -3.76
CA ASP A 108 -11.50 -5.76 -3.72
C ASP A 108 -11.64 -7.24 -4.11
#